data_c08071a7427d35da4777c713163cf084
#
_entry.id   c08071a7427d35da4777c713163cf084
#
_cell.length_a   1.000
_cell.length_b   1.000
_cell.length_c   1.000
_cell.angle_alpha   90.00
_cell.angle_beta   90.00
_cell.angle_gamma   90.00
#
_symmetry.space_group_name_H-M   'P 1'
#
loop_
_entity.id
_entity.type
_entity.pdbx_description
1 polymer ?
#
loop_
_entity_poly.entity_id
_entity_poly.type
_entity_poly.pdbx_seq_one_letter_code
_entity_poly.pdbx_strand_id
1 'polypeptide(L)'
;MNHVLSSIQVVAADRVCLHEDHEPNRLDDTCQSISQQGMLLHPPIARQMQDGRYLILDGAHRTAALQKLGCHRIPLQVVTDADYQLEAWAHVVPSGAWLNELLQSGAFLCTNEQGGEQIATILHADGTKTYVTAKQAGAGSAHLLALWHRIVQSYSSSYPVRRIPQGLEVLPEKGMVCLRYRPYTIEEIEAIVTHGHVMPAGVTRFLISGRLLNLKIPLSLLLHRHFDEQEWTAYKQHWANSLRLYAETVYLNEKEFRKVPQQI
;
A
#
# COMPACT_ATOMS: atom_id res chain seq x y z
N MET A 1 4.61 -9.73 -26.15
CA MET A 1 5.66 -9.50 -25.14
C MET A 1 6.22 -8.07 -25.14
N ASN A 2 6.45 -7.45 -26.30
CA ASN A 2 6.95 -6.04 -26.33
C ASN A 2 6.02 -5.03 -25.65
N HIS A 3 4.72 -5.27 -25.57
CA HIS A 3 3.76 -4.37 -24.94
C HIS A 3 3.93 -4.25 -23.42
N VAL A 4 4.35 -5.33 -22.74
CA VAL A 4 4.51 -5.31 -21.27
C VAL A 4 5.73 -4.51 -20.84
N LEU A 5 6.82 -4.55 -21.61
CA LEU A 5 8.03 -3.76 -21.31
C LEU A 5 7.87 -2.27 -21.66
N SER A 6 6.92 -1.90 -22.52
CA SER A 6 6.60 -0.49 -22.76
C SER A 6 5.95 0.17 -21.56
N SER A 7 5.39 -0.61 -20.61
CA SER A 7 4.86 -0.10 -19.36
C SER A 7 5.95 0.31 -18.35
N ILE A 8 7.22 -0.10 -18.54
CA ILE A 8 8.32 0.31 -17.68
C ILE A 8 8.85 1.69 -18.11
N GLN A 9 8.69 2.64 -17.22
CA GLN A 9 9.15 4.02 -17.37
C GLN A 9 10.10 4.39 -16.23
N VAL A 10 11.07 5.26 -16.51
CA VAL A 10 11.94 5.86 -15.49
C VAL A 10 11.56 7.33 -15.38
N VAL A 11 11.09 7.73 -14.22
CA VAL A 11 10.57 9.07 -13.98
C VAL A 11 11.39 9.79 -12.92
N ALA A 12 11.34 11.12 -12.90
CA ALA A 12 11.95 11.91 -11.84
C ALA A 12 11.27 11.61 -10.50
N ALA A 13 12.05 11.50 -9.42
CA ALA A 13 11.56 11.07 -8.11
C ALA A 13 10.52 12.04 -7.52
N ASP A 14 10.59 13.33 -7.86
CA ASP A 14 9.66 14.38 -7.45
C ASP A 14 8.28 14.30 -8.14
N ARG A 15 8.18 13.52 -9.22
CA ARG A 15 6.90 13.27 -9.92
C ARG A 15 6.12 12.10 -9.36
N VAL A 16 6.62 11.43 -8.32
CA VAL A 16 6.01 10.23 -7.76
C VAL A 16 5.33 10.54 -6.44
N CYS A 17 4.06 10.16 -6.33
CA CYS A 17 3.23 10.39 -5.16
C CYS A 17 2.83 9.06 -4.52
N LEU A 18 2.97 8.95 -3.20
CA LEU A 18 2.43 7.83 -2.44
C LEU A 18 0.94 8.05 -2.20
N HIS A 19 0.13 7.00 -2.33
CA HIS A 19 -1.29 7.08 -2.01
C HIS A 19 -1.59 6.72 -0.55
N GLU A 20 -0.69 5.99 0.12
CA GLU A 20 -0.84 5.57 1.51
C GLU A 20 0.43 5.87 2.31
N ASP A 21 0.26 5.92 3.62
CA ASP A 21 1.35 6.04 4.57
C ASP A 21 2.19 4.75 4.59
N HIS A 22 3.39 4.80 5.13
CA HIS A 22 4.30 3.67 5.22
C HIS A 22 4.78 3.44 6.66
N GLU A 23 5.02 2.17 6.99
CA GLU A 23 5.53 1.77 8.30
C GLU A 23 7.04 2.06 8.39
N PRO A 24 7.52 2.88 9.37
CA PRO A 24 8.93 3.29 9.45
C PRO A 24 9.92 2.12 9.52
N ASN A 25 9.66 1.11 10.34
CA ASN A 25 10.54 -0.04 10.50
C ASN A 25 10.69 -0.83 9.19
N ARG A 26 9.59 -1.01 8.46
CA ARG A 26 9.60 -1.70 7.17
C ARG A 26 10.29 -0.88 6.07
N LEU A 27 10.27 0.44 6.18
CA LEU A 27 11.03 1.31 5.29
C LEU A 27 12.53 1.12 5.48
N ASP A 28 13.02 1.08 6.72
CA ASP A 28 14.43 0.90 7.03
C ASP A 28 14.96 -0.46 6.53
N ASP A 29 14.21 -1.54 6.77
CA ASP A 29 14.51 -2.88 6.24
C ASP A 29 14.60 -2.87 4.71
N THR A 30 13.66 -2.16 4.04
CA THR A 30 13.64 -2.04 2.58
C THR A 30 14.83 -1.26 2.06
N CYS A 31 15.21 -0.14 2.70
CA CYS A 31 16.41 0.63 2.37
C CYS A 31 17.67 -0.23 2.49
N GLN A 32 17.80 -0.95 3.60
CA GLN A 32 18.95 -1.82 3.83
C GLN A 32 19.04 -2.92 2.76
N SER A 33 17.93 -3.58 2.45
CA SER A 33 17.88 -4.63 1.43
C SER A 33 18.29 -4.11 0.05
N ILE A 34 17.72 -2.98 -0.40
CA ILE A 34 18.04 -2.39 -1.71
C ILE A 34 19.53 -1.96 -1.76
N SER A 35 20.03 -1.32 -0.69
CA SER A 35 21.40 -0.87 -0.61
C SER A 35 22.41 -2.03 -0.62
N GLN A 36 22.14 -3.09 0.15
CA GLN A 36 23.02 -4.27 0.22
C GLN A 36 23.04 -5.05 -1.10
N GLN A 37 21.89 -5.17 -1.77
CA GLN A 37 21.80 -5.84 -3.06
C GLN A 37 22.34 -4.98 -4.22
N GLY A 38 22.44 -3.67 -4.05
CA GLY A 38 22.82 -2.71 -5.09
C GLY A 38 21.82 -2.65 -6.25
N MET A 39 20.59 -3.15 -6.06
CA MET A 39 19.61 -3.24 -7.13
C MET A 39 18.16 -3.23 -6.59
N LEU A 40 17.24 -2.73 -7.42
CA LEU A 40 15.81 -2.85 -7.21
C LEU A 40 15.30 -4.10 -7.95
N LEU A 41 14.77 -5.09 -7.22
CA LEU A 41 14.27 -6.33 -7.83
C LEU A 41 12.93 -6.13 -8.55
N HIS A 42 11.99 -5.48 -7.90
CA HIS A 42 10.62 -5.32 -8.36
C HIS A 42 10.28 -3.84 -8.46
N PRO A 43 9.99 -3.30 -9.65
CA PRO A 43 9.61 -1.90 -9.77
C PRO A 43 8.29 -1.64 -9.01
N PRO A 44 8.12 -0.47 -8.39
CA PRO A 44 6.81 -0.02 -7.95
C PRO A 44 5.85 0.06 -9.12
N ILE A 45 4.56 -0.10 -8.83
CA ILE A 45 3.50 -0.01 -9.83
C ILE A 45 2.73 1.29 -9.62
N ALA A 46 2.51 2.02 -10.70
CA ALA A 46 1.88 3.33 -10.64
C ALA A 46 0.89 3.53 -11.79
N ARG A 47 -0.06 4.43 -11.59
CA ARG A 47 -0.84 5.03 -12.66
C ARG A 47 -0.43 6.50 -12.86
N GLN A 48 -0.58 7.01 -14.06
CA GLN A 48 -0.39 8.42 -14.32
C GLN A 48 -1.65 9.19 -13.90
N MET A 49 -1.46 10.24 -13.09
CA MET A 49 -2.52 11.15 -12.66
C MET A 49 -2.82 12.20 -13.75
N GLN A 50 -3.95 12.88 -13.62
CA GLN A 50 -4.35 13.93 -14.56
C GLN A 50 -3.36 15.10 -14.65
N ASP A 51 -2.66 15.41 -13.54
CA ASP A 51 -1.63 16.46 -13.48
C ASP A 51 -0.27 15.99 -13.99
N GLY A 52 -0.18 14.78 -14.52
CA GLY A 52 1.02 14.17 -15.08
C GLY A 52 1.98 13.57 -14.07
N ARG A 53 1.71 13.65 -12.76
CA ARG A 53 2.44 12.90 -11.73
C ARG A 53 2.04 11.42 -11.75
N TYR A 54 2.70 10.61 -10.94
CA TYR A 54 2.48 9.16 -10.87
C TYR A 54 2.05 8.75 -9.46
N LEU A 55 0.84 8.22 -9.35
CA LEU A 55 0.30 7.68 -8.11
C LEU A 55 0.78 6.23 -7.95
N ILE A 56 1.51 5.95 -6.88
CA ILE A 56 1.94 4.59 -6.57
C ILE A 56 0.74 3.76 -6.12
N LEU A 57 0.46 2.66 -6.80
CA LEU A 57 -0.58 1.70 -6.45
C LEU A 57 -0.03 0.54 -5.61
N ASP A 58 1.22 0.14 -5.88
CA ASP A 58 1.94 -0.88 -5.10
C ASP A 58 3.43 -0.53 -5.01
N GLY A 59 4.03 -0.83 -3.86
CA GLY A 59 5.44 -0.59 -3.61
C GLY A 59 5.75 0.74 -2.92
N ALA A 60 4.85 1.24 -2.07
CA ALA A 60 5.06 2.47 -1.29
C ALA A 60 6.40 2.45 -0.52
N HIS A 61 6.73 1.35 0.19
CA HIS A 61 8.01 1.21 0.90
C HIS A 61 9.21 1.23 -0.05
N ARG A 62 9.13 0.57 -1.22
CA ARG A 62 10.22 0.59 -2.23
C ARG A 62 10.43 1.99 -2.80
N THR A 63 9.34 2.69 -3.09
CA THR A 63 9.38 4.08 -3.55
C THR A 63 10.01 5.00 -2.51
N ALA A 64 9.53 4.95 -1.27
CA ALA A 64 10.06 5.74 -0.17
C ALA A 64 11.54 5.40 0.11
N ALA A 65 11.92 4.11 0.00
CA ALA A 65 13.32 3.70 0.15
C ALA A 65 14.22 4.28 -0.95
N LEU A 66 13.81 4.24 -2.22
CA LEU A 66 14.57 4.85 -3.31
C LEU A 66 14.73 6.37 -3.11
N GLN A 67 13.67 7.06 -2.67
CA GLN A 67 13.75 8.49 -2.33
C GLN A 67 14.71 8.75 -1.16
N LYS A 68 14.63 7.95 -0.09
CA LYS A 68 15.53 8.06 1.08
C LYS A 68 16.99 7.75 0.74
N LEU A 69 17.23 6.83 -0.19
CA LEU A 69 18.58 6.52 -0.71
C LEU A 69 19.13 7.59 -1.67
N GLY A 70 18.37 8.64 -1.97
CA GLY A 70 18.80 9.75 -2.82
C GLY A 70 18.70 9.45 -4.32
N CYS A 71 17.91 8.47 -4.73
CA CYS A 71 17.68 8.20 -6.15
C CYS A 71 16.99 9.40 -6.81
N HIS A 72 17.58 9.92 -7.87
CA HIS A 72 17.00 11.01 -8.66
C HIS A 72 15.85 10.53 -9.55
N ARG A 73 15.80 9.24 -9.81
CA ARG A 73 14.81 8.60 -10.69
C ARG A 73 14.25 7.34 -10.05
N ILE A 74 12.99 7.06 -10.38
CA ILE A 74 12.28 5.88 -9.93
C ILE A 74 11.76 5.12 -11.15
N PRO A 75 12.14 3.85 -11.31
CA PRO A 75 11.58 3.00 -12.35
C PRO A 75 10.19 2.53 -11.90
N LEU A 76 9.19 2.75 -12.73
CA LEU A 76 7.80 2.42 -12.46
C LEU A 76 7.27 1.48 -13.54
N GLN A 77 6.51 0.47 -13.15
CA GLN A 77 5.57 -0.16 -14.05
C GLN A 77 4.30 0.69 -14.08
N VAL A 78 4.06 1.38 -15.19
CA VAL A 78 2.88 2.24 -15.36
C VAL A 78 1.74 1.40 -15.92
N VAL A 79 0.60 1.43 -15.24
CA VAL A 79 -0.61 0.67 -15.58
C VAL A 79 -1.76 1.63 -15.92
N THR A 80 -2.73 1.11 -16.65
CA THR A 80 -4.00 1.79 -16.99
C THR A 80 -5.12 1.28 -16.10
N ASP A 81 -6.28 1.92 -16.14
CA ASP A 81 -7.46 1.52 -15.36
C ASP A 81 -7.97 0.12 -15.71
N ALA A 82 -7.63 -0.41 -16.89
CA ALA A 82 -7.95 -1.77 -17.30
C ALA A 82 -7.06 -2.84 -16.65
N ASP A 83 -5.91 -2.45 -16.08
CA ASP A 83 -4.90 -3.37 -15.56
C ASP A 83 -5.04 -3.65 -14.06
N TYR A 84 -5.94 -2.95 -13.36
CA TYR A 84 -6.12 -3.15 -11.92
C TYR A 84 -7.58 -3.06 -11.48
N GLN A 85 -7.86 -3.62 -10.30
CA GLN A 85 -9.10 -3.42 -9.56
C GLN A 85 -8.75 -2.83 -8.20
N LEU A 86 -9.51 -1.81 -7.78
CA LEU A 86 -9.36 -1.18 -6.47
C LEU A 86 -10.40 -1.75 -5.53
N GLU A 87 -9.93 -2.31 -4.44
CA GLU A 87 -10.70 -2.85 -3.33
C GLU A 87 -10.22 -2.25 -2.02
N ALA A 88 -10.76 -2.73 -0.90
CA ALA A 88 -10.27 -2.41 0.44
C ALA A 88 -9.78 -3.66 1.16
N TRP A 89 -8.81 -3.48 2.07
CA TRP A 89 -8.48 -4.45 3.07
C TRP A 89 -9.39 -4.31 4.29
N ALA A 90 -9.78 -5.42 4.88
CA ALA A 90 -10.27 -5.46 6.24
C ALA A 90 -9.13 -5.85 7.18
N HIS A 91 -9.10 -5.24 8.37
CA HIS A 91 -8.08 -5.50 9.37
C HIS A 91 -8.62 -6.37 10.48
N VAL A 92 -8.07 -7.57 10.66
CA VAL A 92 -8.36 -8.42 11.81
C VAL A 92 -7.27 -8.17 12.86
N VAL A 93 -7.72 -7.69 14.03
CA VAL A 93 -6.84 -7.17 15.09
C VAL A 93 -7.30 -7.72 16.43
N PRO A 94 -6.37 -8.05 17.37
CA PRO A 94 -6.75 -8.40 18.75
C PRO A 94 -7.59 -7.28 19.39
N SER A 95 -8.70 -7.62 20.01
CA SER A 95 -9.43 -6.70 20.87
C SER A 95 -8.58 -6.37 22.11
N GLY A 96 -8.49 -5.09 22.45
CA GLY A 96 -7.64 -4.63 23.55
C GLY A 96 -8.07 -3.28 24.06
N ALA A 97 -7.23 -2.63 24.86
CA ALA A 97 -7.49 -1.31 25.43
C ALA A 97 -7.84 -0.28 24.36
N TRP A 98 -7.14 -0.32 23.21
CA TRP A 98 -7.37 0.56 22.07
C TRP A 98 -8.84 0.61 21.62
N LEU A 99 -9.52 -0.55 21.65
CA LEU A 99 -10.92 -0.65 21.21
C LEU A 99 -11.85 0.11 22.16
N ASN A 100 -11.65 -0.05 23.46
CA ASN A 100 -12.43 0.68 24.47
C ASN A 100 -12.16 2.19 24.39
N GLU A 101 -10.91 2.58 24.21
CA GLU A 101 -10.50 3.98 24.03
C GLU A 101 -11.14 4.59 22.77
N LEU A 102 -11.17 3.84 21.67
CA LEU A 102 -11.82 4.24 20.42
C LEU A 102 -13.33 4.45 20.64
N LEU A 103 -14.01 3.46 21.24
CA LEU A 103 -15.47 3.48 21.46
C LEU A 103 -15.89 4.61 22.43
N GLN A 104 -15.03 4.96 23.38
CA GLN A 104 -15.28 6.05 24.35
C GLN A 104 -14.76 7.41 23.84
N SER A 105 -14.07 7.43 22.72
CA SER A 105 -13.50 8.67 22.18
C SER A 105 -14.60 9.67 21.80
N GLY A 106 -14.48 10.90 22.30
CA GLY A 106 -15.38 12.00 21.96
C GLY A 106 -15.34 12.42 20.48
N ALA A 107 -14.44 11.87 19.67
CA ALA A 107 -14.30 12.18 18.25
C ALA A 107 -15.25 11.37 17.35
N PHE A 108 -15.72 10.19 17.83
CA PHE A 108 -16.54 9.27 17.08
C PHE A 108 -17.94 9.12 17.70
N LEU A 109 -18.90 8.82 16.83
CA LEU A 109 -20.18 8.27 17.23
C LEU A 109 -20.15 6.77 16.88
N CYS A 110 -20.31 5.92 17.88
CA CYS A 110 -20.30 4.46 17.75
C CYS A 110 -21.69 3.92 18.08
N THR A 111 -22.33 3.27 17.12
CA THR A 111 -23.70 2.76 17.24
C THR A 111 -23.81 1.33 16.73
N ASN A 112 -24.83 0.59 17.14
CA ASN A 112 -25.16 -0.72 16.59
C ASN A 112 -26.07 -0.63 15.36
N GLU A 113 -26.57 0.56 15.03
CA GLU A 113 -27.41 0.81 13.88
C GLU A 113 -26.61 1.50 12.78
N GLN A 114 -26.85 1.09 11.55
CA GLN A 114 -26.23 1.67 10.38
C GLN A 114 -26.85 3.06 10.12
N GLY A 115 -26.02 4.09 10.10
CA GLY A 115 -26.46 5.46 9.84
C GLY A 115 -25.30 6.41 9.58
N GLY A 116 -25.57 7.53 8.94
CA GLY A 116 -24.59 8.58 8.69
C GLY A 116 -23.44 8.17 7.76
N GLU A 117 -22.41 9.03 7.69
CA GLU A 117 -21.20 8.79 6.92
C GLU A 117 -20.23 7.89 7.71
N GLN A 118 -20.19 6.61 7.35
CA GLN A 118 -19.40 5.60 8.02
C GLN A 118 -17.92 5.75 7.65
N ILE A 119 -17.06 5.78 8.67
CA ILE A 119 -15.60 5.71 8.53
C ILE A 119 -15.14 4.26 8.58
N ALA A 120 -15.69 3.49 9.53
CA ALA A 120 -15.38 2.08 9.70
C ALA A 120 -16.58 1.31 10.27
N THR A 121 -16.58 0.00 10.04
CA THR A 121 -17.46 -0.95 10.71
C THR A 121 -16.59 -1.95 11.47
N ILE A 122 -16.86 -2.15 12.75
CA ILE A 122 -16.22 -3.13 13.60
C ILE A 122 -17.13 -4.35 13.71
N LEU A 123 -16.68 -5.48 13.18
CA LEU A 123 -17.35 -6.78 13.33
C LEU A 123 -16.74 -7.50 14.52
N HIS A 124 -17.56 -7.87 15.49
CA HIS A 124 -17.16 -8.60 16.69
C HIS A 124 -17.26 -10.13 16.47
N ALA A 125 -16.61 -10.90 17.34
CA ALA A 125 -16.59 -12.36 17.26
C ALA A 125 -17.96 -13.04 17.42
N ASP A 126 -18.90 -12.37 18.07
CA ASP A 126 -20.30 -12.80 18.24
C ASP A 126 -21.20 -12.44 17.05
N GLY A 127 -20.63 -11.81 16.01
CA GLY A 127 -21.35 -11.36 14.82
C GLY A 127 -22.01 -9.98 14.97
N THR A 128 -21.94 -9.35 16.12
CA THR A 128 -22.44 -7.99 16.30
C THR A 128 -21.57 -6.98 15.54
N LYS A 129 -22.15 -5.86 15.14
CA LYS A 129 -21.49 -4.80 14.39
C LYS A 129 -21.59 -3.49 15.17
N THR A 130 -20.45 -2.78 15.22
CA THR A 130 -20.41 -1.40 15.69
C THR A 130 -20.04 -0.51 14.51
N TYR A 131 -20.89 0.46 14.19
CA TYR A 131 -20.65 1.44 13.13
C TYR A 131 -19.99 2.68 13.72
N VAL A 132 -18.88 3.07 13.11
CA VAL A 132 -18.08 4.21 13.54
C VAL A 132 -18.24 5.34 12.52
N THR A 133 -18.79 6.46 12.97
CA THR A 133 -19.01 7.66 12.16
C THR A 133 -18.33 8.88 12.82
N ALA A 134 -18.14 9.96 12.06
CA ALA A 134 -17.73 11.23 12.65
C ALA A 134 -18.83 11.76 13.56
N LYS A 135 -18.47 12.25 14.76
CA LYS A 135 -19.43 12.85 15.67
C LYS A 135 -20.01 14.15 15.12
N GLN A 136 -19.22 14.89 14.35
CA GLN A 136 -19.63 16.13 13.71
C GLN A 136 -20.17 15.82 12.31
N ALA A 137 -21.47 15.99 12.09
CA ALA A 137 -22.08 15.84 10.77
C ALA A 137 -21.55 16.90 9.79
N GLY A 138 -21.36 16.50 8.52
CA GLY A 138 -20.85 17.40 7.48
C GLY A 138 -19.37 17.74 7.60
N ALA A 139 -18.60 16.91 8.29
CA ALA A 139 -17.15 17.03 8.35
C ALA A 139 -16.56 16.94 6.95
N GLY A 140 -15.71 17.89 6.56
CA GLY A 140 -15.04 17.87 5.27
C GLY A 140 -14.12 16.65 5.11
N SER A 141 -13.79 16.30 3.86
CA SER A 141 -12.99 15.11 3.50
C SER A 141 -11.67 15.00 4.27
N ALA A 142 -10.97 16.12 4.50
CA ALA A 142 -9.73 16.16 5.28
C ALA A 142 -9.94 15.75 6.75
N HIS A 143 -11.05 16.16 7.37
CA HIS A 143 -11.38 15.78 8.74
C HIS A 143 -11.70 14.27 8.82
N LEU A 144 -12.49 13.75 7.88
CA LEU A 144 -12.81 12.31 7.80
C LEU A 144 -11.55 11.46 7.61
N LEU A 145 -10.63 11.92 6.76
CA LEU A 145 -9.35 11.28 6.56
C LEU A 145 -8.50 11.26 7.85
N ALA A 146 -8.46 12.38 8.58
CA ALA A 146 -7.74 12.47 9.86
C ALA A 146 -8.35 11.52 10.92
N LEU A 147 -9.67 11.40 10.98
CA LEU A 147 -10.35 10.43 11.84
C LEU A 147 -10.02 9.00 11.46
N TRP A 148 -9.95 8.70 10.17
CA TRP A 148 -9.56 7.37 9.68
C TRP A 148 -8.11 7.03 10.06
N HIS A 149 -7.17 7.95 9.86
CA HIS A 149 -5.80 7.78 10.35
C HIS A 149 -5.77 7.46 11.86
N ARG A 150 -6.54 8.20 12.65
CA ARG A 150 -6.64 7.97 14.10
C ARG A 150 -7.15 6.57 14.43
N ILE A 151 -8.15 6.05 13.71
CA ILE A 151 -8.63 4.67 13.89
C ILE A 151 -7.50 3.68 13.61
N VAL A 152 -6.85 3.77 12.44
CA VAL A 152 -5.79 2.83 12.06
C VAL A 152 -4.61 2.90 13.03
N GLN A 153 -4.18 4.10 13.41
CA GLN A 153 -3.07 4.31 14.35
C GLN A 153 -3.34 3.78 15.75
N SER A 154 -4.61 3.76 16.19
CA SER A 154 -4.95 3.31 17.55
C SER A 154 -4.54 1.85 17.82
N TYR A 155 -4.41 1.03 16.79
CA TYR A 155 -4.04 -0.38 16.93
C TYR A 155 -2.78 -0.79 16.15
N SER A 156 -2.47 -0.14 15.02
CA SER A 156 -1.42 -0.64 14.10
C SER A 156 -0.01 -0.56 14.66
N SER A 157 0.25 0.33 15.61
CA SER A 157 1.56 0.48 16.25
C SER A 157 1.81 -0.55 17.36
N SER A 158 0.76 -1.12 17.96
CA SER A 158 0.86 -1.93 19.18
C SER A 158 0.35 -3.36 19.04
N TYR A 159 -0.43 -3.63 17.98
CA TYR A 159 -1.05 -4.94 17.75
C TYR A 159 -0.73 -5.49 16.38
N PRO A 160 -0.59 -6.81 16.22
CA PRO A 160 -0.44 -7.44 14.92
C PRO A 160 -1.72 -7.26 14.09
N VAL A 161 -1.58 -6.78 12.86
CA VAL A 161 -2.69 -6.57 11.92
C VAL A 161 -2.65 -7.65 10.85
N ARG A 162 -3.68 -8.50 10.81
CA ARG A 162 -3.91 -9.43 9.71
C ARG A 162 -4.85 -8.81 8.69
N ARG A 163 -4.37 -8.56 7.49
CA ARG A 163 -5.16 -8.03 6.38
C ARG A 163 -5.88 -9.15 5.66
N ILE A 164 -7.18 -9.00 5.45
CA ILE A 164 -8.00 -9.92 4.63
C ILE A 164 -8.75 -9.11 3.57
N PRO A 165 -9.04 -9.68 2.39
CA PRO A 165 -9.91 -9.02 1.42
C PRO A 165 -11.25 -8.67 2.05
N GLN A 166 -11.71 -7.42 1.87
CA GLN A 166 -12.93 -6.95 2.53
C GLN A 166 -14.20 -7.69 2.06
N GLY A 167 -14.18 -8.25 0.85
CA GLY A 167 -15.28 -9.08 0.32
C GLY A 167 -15.42 -10.45 0.98
N LEU A 168 -14.45 -10.88 1.82
CA LEU A 168 -14.57 -12.15 2.54
C LEU A 168 -15.44 -11.98 3.77
N GLU A 169 -16.53 -12.74 3.85
CA GLU A 169 -17.39 -12.82 5.02
C GLU A 169 -16.81 -13.84 6.02
N VAL A 170 -15.90 -13.38 6.85
CA VAL A 170 -15.29 -14.20 7.92
C VAL A 170 -15.56 -13.53 9.26
N LEU A 171 -16.14 -14.28 10.19
CA LEU A 171 -16.22 -13.85 11.60
C LEU A 171 -14.83 -13.91 12.21
N PRO A 172 -14.41 -12.87 12.95
CA PRO A 172 -13.15 -12.92 13.67
C PRO A 172 -13.21 -13.95 14.82
N GLU A 173 -12.06 -14.51 15.16
CA GLU A 173 -11.93 -15.43 16.30
C GLU A 173 -12.21 -14.72 17.62
N LYS A 174 -12.51 -15.49 18.67
CA LYS A 174 -12.73 -14.95 20.03
C LYS A 174 -11.50 -14.14 20.48
N GLY A 175 -11.73 -12.93 20.95
CA GLY A 175 -10.67 -11.99 21.32
C GLY A 175 -10.11 -11.16 20.15
N MET A 176 -10.69 -11.31 18.96
CA MET A 176 -10.36 -10.52 17.77
C MET A 176 -11.56 -9.69 17.33
N VAL A 177 -11.30 -8.62 16.60
CA VAL A 177 -12.31 -7.83 15.87
C VAL A 177 -11.84 -7.64 14.43
N CYS A 178 -12.81 -7.45 13.53
CA CYS A 178 -12.52 -7.17 12.13
C CYS A 178 -13.04 -5.76 11.78
N LEU A 179 -12.11 -4.86 11.45
CA LEU A 179 -12.44 -3.53 10.98
C LEU A 179 -12.57 -3.53 9.45
N ARG A 180 -13.69 -3.04 8.96
CA ARG A 180 -13.97 -2.82 7.55
C ARG A 180 -14.09 -1.34 7.29
N TYR A 181 -13.44 -0.86 6.24
CA TYR A 181 -13.40 0.54 5.87
C TYR A 181 -14.26 0.82 4.64
N ARG A 182 -14.70 2.07 4.48
CA ARG A 182 -15.34 2.49 3.24
C ARG A 182 -14.36 2.30 2.07
N PRO A 183 -14.75 1.63 0.99
CA PRO A 183 -13.93 1.63 -0.23
C PRO A 183 -13.91 3.04 -0.82
N TYR A 184 -12.76 3.44 -1.35
CA TYR A 184 -12.56 4.71 -2.07
C TYR A 184 -12.49 4.45 -3.57
N THR A 185 -12.90 5.43 -4.36
CA THR A 185 -12.62 5.42 -5.79
C THR A 185 -11.21 5.94 -6.05
N ILE A 186 -10.71 5.71 -7.25
CA ILE A 186 -9.35 6.18 -7.60
C ILE A 186 -9.31 7.71 -7.68
N GLU A 187 -10.40 8.34 -8.10
CA GLU A 187 -10.54 9.79 -8.16
C GLU A 187 -10.51 10.42 -6.76
N GLU A 188 -11.16 9.79 -5.78
CA GLU A 188 -11.10 10.23 -4.39
C GLU A 188 -9.67 10.14 -3.82
N ILE A 189 -8.95 9.05 -4.13
CA ILE A 189 -7.56 8.87 -3.71
C ILE A 189 -6.66 9.93 -4.38
N GLU A 190 -6.82 10.17 -5.68
CA GLU A 190 -6.07 11.21 -6.39
C GLU A 190 -6.33 12.60 -5.81
N ALA A 191 -7.58 12.91 -5.48
CA ALA A 191 -7.93 14.18 -4.83
C ALA A 191 -7.23 14.33 -3.48
N ILE A 192 -7.20 13.28 -2.64
CA ILE A 192 -6.48 13.27 -1.37
C ILE A 192 -5.00 13.59 -1.58
N VAL A 193 -4.36 12.89 -2.52
CA VAL A 193 -2.92 13.04 -2.80
C VAL A 193 -2.60 14.40 -3.42
N THR A 194 -3.46 14.91 -4.27
CA THR A 194 -3.29 16.24 -4.89
C THR A 194 -3.32 17.37 -3.83
N HIS A 195 -4.07 17.18 -2.75
CA HIS A 195 -4.08 18.11 -1.61
C HIS A 195 -2.95 17.86 -0.60
N GLY A 196 -1.97 17.01 -0.90
CA GLY A 196 -0.80 16.74 -0.07
C GLY A 196 -1.06 15.80 1.10
N HIS A 197 -2.15 15.04 1.06
CA HIS A 197 -2.49 14.03 2.06
C HIS A 197 -2.27 12.61 1.51
N VAL A 198 -2.26 11.63 2.41
CA VAL A 198 -2.17 10.21 2.07
C VAL A 198 -3.21 9.41 2.84
N MET A 199 -3.57 8.24 2.32
CA MET A 199 -4.45 7.29 2.99
C MET A 199 -3.71 6.63 4.18
N PRO A 200 -4.43 6.13 5.19
CA PRO A 200 -3.81 5.26 6.20
C PRO A 200 -3.19 4.02 5.57
N ALA A 201 -2.08 3.54 6.14
CA ALA A 201 -1.36 2.38 5.62
C ALA A 201 -2.22 1.11 5.60
N GLY A 202 -2.20 0.43 4.45
CA GLY A 202 -2.77 -0.91 4.29
C GLY A 202 -4.29 -1.00 4.32
N VAL A 203 -5.00 0.07 4.00
CA VAL A 203 -6.47 0.08 3.88
C VAL A 203 -6.93 -0.09 2.43
N THR A 204 -6.13 0.36 1.48
CA THR A 204 -6.38 0.18 0.04
C THR A 204 -5.80 -1.15 -0.45
N ARG A 205 -6.49 -1.77 -1.41
CA ARG A 205 -6.05 -3.03 -2.04
C ARG A 205 -6.16 -2.90 -3.55
N PHE A 206 -5.02 -2.87 -4.22
CA PHE A 206 -4.96 -2.93 -5.68
C PHE A 206 -4.68 -4.36 -6.14
N LEU A 207 -5.61 -4.93 -6.88
CA LEU A 207 -5.43 -6.19 -7.61
C LEU A 207 -4.89 -5.86 -8.99
N ILE A 208 -3.61 -6.10 -9.22
CA ILE A 208 -2.92 -5.67 -10.43
C ILE A 208 -2.58 -6.90 -11.28
N SER A 209 -2.96 -6.86 -12.54
CA SER A 209 -2.62 -7.87 -13.54
C SER A 209 -1.23 -7.61 -14.13
N GLY A 210 -0.53 -8.67 -14.53
CA GLY A 210 0.68 -8.57 -15.33
C GLY A 210 1.86 -7.88 -14.62
N ARG A 211 2.11 -8.19 -13.34
CA ARG A 211 3.24 -7.62 -12.57
C ARG A 211 4.58 -8.05 -13.17
N LEU A 212 5.46 -7.07 -13.36
CA LEU A 212 6.86 -7.30 -13.72
C LEU A 212 7.68 -7.54 -12.44
N LEU A 213 8.29 -8.71 -12.36
CA LEU A 213 9.04 -9.15 -11.19
C LEU A 213 10.49 -9.47 -11.56
N ASN A 214 11.40 -9.29 -10.61
CA ASN A 214 12.80 -9.69 -10.68
C ASN A 214 13.58 -9.07 -11.84
N LEU A 215 13.34 -7.77 -12.11
CA LEU A 215 14.04 -7.05 -13.19
C LEU A 215 15.50 -6.72 -12.84
N LYS A 216 15.86 -6.68 -11.55
CA LYS A 216 17.23 -6.42 -11.06
C LYS A 216 17.81 -5.11 -11.62
N ILE A 217 17.07 -4.02 -11.42
CA ILE A 217 17.45 -2.68 -11.90
C ILE A 217 18.58 -2.15 -11.02
N PRO A 218 19.77 -1.83 -11.56
CA PRO A 218 20.91 -1.35 -10.77
C PRO A 218 20.60 -0.04 -10.06
N LEU A 219 20.94 0.03 -8.77
CA LEU A 219 20.75 1.24 -7.97
C LEU A 219 21.64 2.39 -8.49
N SER A 220 22.84 2.09 -8.99
CA SER A 220 23.73 3.07 -9.60
C SER A 220 23.06 3.87 -10.70
N LEU A 221 22.30 3.21 -11.59
CA LEU A 221 21.58 3.87 -12.69
C LEU A 221 20.55 4.90 -12.18
N LEU A 222 19.97 4.66 -11.00
CA LEU A 222 18.93 5.51 -10.41
C LEU A 222 19.49 6.67 -9.60
N LEU A 223 20.73 6.53 -9.10
CA LEU A 223 21.45 7.54 -8.31
C LEU A 223 22.12 8.60 -9.18
N HIS A 224 22.47 8.29 -10.43
CA HIS A 224 23.13 9.25 -11.30
C HIS A 224 22.18 10.39 -11.71
N ARG A 225 22.68 11.64 -11.63
CA ARG A 225 21.93 12.82 -12.09
C ARG A 225 21.64 12.77 -13.60
N HIS A 226 22.63 12.32 -14.37
CA HIS A 226 22.48 12.10 -15.80
C HIS A 226 22.06 10.64 -16.02
N PHE A 227 20.89 10.48 -16.60
CA PHE A 227 20.34 9.17 -16.90
C PHE A 227 20.94 8.64 -18.20
N ASP A 228 21.48 7.43 -18.17
CA ASP A 228 22.02 6.77 -19.34
C ASP A 228 20.90 6.01 -20.10
N GLU A 229 20.34 6.66 -21.11
CA GLU A 229 19.29 6.10 -21.96
C GLU A 229 19.79 4.89 -22.77
N GLN A 230 21.07 4.81 -23.09
CA GLN A 230 21.64 3.67 -23.83
C GLN A 230 21.70 2.45 -22.92
N GLU A 231 22.24 2.62 -21.70
CA GLU A 231 22.27 1.57 -20.71
C GLU A 231 20.86 1.08 -20.36
N TRP A 232 19.92 2.00 -20.14
CA TRP A 232 18.51 1.64 -19.90
C TRP A 232 17.90 0.85 -21.05
N THR A 233 18.17 1.23 -22.28
CA THR A 233 17.70 0.52 -23.47
C THR A 233 18.29 -0.88 -23.57
N ALA A 234 19.56 -1.07 -23.21
CA ALA A 234 20.19 -2.38 -23.14
C ALA A 234 19.52 -3.29 -22.10
N TYR A 235 19.18 -2.76 -20.91
CA TYR A 235 18.40 -3.50 -19.91
C TYR A 235 17.04 -3.91 -20.46
N LYS A 236 16.29 -3.03 -21.10
CA LYS A 236 14.99 -3.38 -21.72
C LYS A 236 15.11 -4.48 -22.76
N GLN A 237 16.14 -4.44 -23.59
CA GLN A 237 16.40 -5.49 -24.57
C GLN A 237 16.73 -6.84 -23.90
N HIS A 238 17.54 -6.82 -22.84
CA HIS A 238 17.86 -8.02 -22.08
C HIS A 238 16.59 -8.63 -21.46
N TRP A 239 15.72 -7.82 -20.85
CA TRP A 239 14.46 -8.31 -20.30
C TRP A 239 13.53 -8.84 -21.39
N ALA A 240 13.44 -8.18 -22.56
CA ALA A 240 12.62 -8.66 -23.67
C ALA A 240 12.96 -10.10 -24.09
N ASN A 241 14.24 -10.48 -23.99
CA ASN A 241 14.72 -11.80 -24.34
C ASN A 241 14.56 -12.84 -23.20
N SER A 242 14.35 -12.37 -21.95
CA SER A 242 14.33 -13.24 -20.75
C SER A 242 12.97 -13.29 -20.05
N LEU A 243 12.02 -12.43 -20.40
CA LEU A 243 10.69 -12.43 -19.82
C LEU A 243 9.94 -13.73 -20.07
N ARG A 244 9.32 -14.24 -19.01
CA ARG A 244 8.39 -15.38 -19.09
C ARG A 244 7.05 -14.94 -18.50
N LEU A 245 5.97 -15.28 -19.17
CA LEU A 245 4.62 -15.08 -18.68
C LEU A 245 4.19 -16.29 -17.85
N TYR A 246 3.81 -16.03 -16.60
CA TYR A 246 3.15 -17.02 -15.75
C TYR A 246 1.67 -16.65 -15.67
N ALA A 247 0.82 -17.55 -16.15
CA ALA A 247 -0.64 -17.39 -16.12
C ALA A 247 -1.26 -17.86 -14.78
N GLU A 248 -0.44 -18.44 -13.90
CA GLU A 248 -0.86 -18.98 -12.61
C GLU A 248 -0.67 -17.99 -11.47
N THR A 249 -1.50 -18.11 -10.44
CA THR A 249 -1.31 -17.34 -9.20
C THR A 249 -0.05 -17.83 -8.49
N VAL A 250 0.92 -16.94 -8.32
CA VAL A 250 2.18 -17.24 -7.63
C VAL A 250 2.07 -16.73 -6.19
N TYR A 251 2.26 -17.61 -5.23
CA TYR A 251 2.42 -17.23 -3.82
C TYR A 251 3.91 -17.04 -3.53
N LEU A 252 4.32 -15.82 -3.22
CA LEU A 252 5.69 -15.52 -2.81
C LEU A 252 5.78 -15.56 -1.29
N ASN A 253 6.68 -16.39 -0.76
CA ASN A 253 7.07 -16.31 0.64
C ASN A 253 8.22 -15.29 0.78
N GLU A 254 7.91 -14.08 1.22
CA GLU A 254 8.90 -13.00 1.41
C GLU A 254 9.68 -13.11 2.74
N LYS A 255 9.30 -14.03 3.61
CA LYS A 255 10.01 -14.23 4.90
C LYS A 255 11.06 -15.32 4.75
N GLU A 256 12.32 -14.94 4.81
CA GLU A 256 13.38 -15.88 5.12
C GLU A 256 13.09 -16.57 6.46
N PHE A 257 13.07 -17.89 6.47
CA PHE A 257 13.08 -18.67 7.72
C PHE A 257 14.39 -18.33 8.44
N ARG A 258 14.34 -17.44 9.43
CA ARG A 258 15.43 -17.32 10.40
C ARG A 258 15.45 -18.66 11.15
N LYS A 259 16.47 -19.48 10.88
CA LYS A 259 16.76 -20.66 11.69
C LYS A 259 16.90 -20.17 13.14
N VAL A 260 15.99 -20.60 13.99
CA VAL A 260 16.14 -20.44 15.45
C VAL A 260 17.44 -21.15 15.81
N PRO A 261 18.42 -20.50 16.47
CA PRO A 261 19.60 -21.19 16.94
C PRO A 261 19.13 -22.28 17.88
N GLN A 262 19.47 -23.56 17.58
CA GLN A 262 19.34 -24.62 18.53
C GLN A 262 20.30 -24.28 19.68
N GLN A 263 19.74 -23.97 20.84
CA GLN A 263 20.50 -23.93 22.09
C GLN A 263 21.01 -25.36 22.39
N ILE A 264 22.32 -25.51 22.35
CA ILE A 264 23.04 -26.70 22.84
C ILE A 264 23.12 -26.59 24.35
#